data_2de09611bc4f0424f18bf063dc776cdb
#
_entry.id   2de09611bc4f0424f18bf063dc776cdb
#
_cell.length_a   1.000
_cell.length_b   1.000
_cell.length_c   1.000
_cell.angle_alpha   90.00
_cell.angle_beta   90.00
_cell.angle_gamma   90.00
#
_symmetry.space_group_name_H-M   'P 1'
#
loop_
_entity.id
_entity.type
_entity.pdbx_description
1 polymer ?
#
loop_
_entity_poly.entity_id
_entity_poly.type
_entity_poly.pdbx_seq_one_letter_code
_entity_poly.pdbx_strand_id
1 'polypeptide(L)' 'MKTILDLKVNQQATIQNISISAGKEFINDIMDHGVFPGSLIVLSELSQSSDKVIFLSGDNLISIRKTEAKFIYIDEIPE' A
#
# COMPACT_ATOMS: atom_id res chain seq x y z
N MET A 1 -4.28 11.40 -8.46
CA MET A 1 -4.62 10.12 -7.79
C MET A 1 -3.76 9.94 -6.56
N LYS A 2 -4.34 9.42 -5.50
CA LYS A 2 -3.59 9.19 -4.26
C LYS A 2 -3.02 7.79 -4.21
N THR A 3 -1.85 7.69 -3.62
CA THR A 3 -1.15 6.41 -3.42
C THR A 3 -0.94 6.19 -1.92
N ILE A 4 -0.39 5.04 -1.57
CA ILE A 4 -0.05 4.75 -0.17
C ILE A 4 0.86 5.84 0.41
N LEU A 5 1.69 6.46 -0.41
CA LEU A 5 2.61 7.51 0.05
C LEU A 5 1.89 8.78 0.55
N ASP A 6 0.62 8.95 0.19
CA ASP A 6 -0.17 10.10 0.62
C ASP A 6 -0.87 9.88 1.95
N LEU A 7 -0.78 8.67 2.51
CA LEU A 7 -1.40 8.35 3.79
C LEU A 7 -0.56 8.84 4.96
N LYS A 8 -1.25 9.13 6.05
CA LYS A 8 -0.61 9.38 7.35
C LYS A 8 -0.58 8.08 8.14
N VAL A 9 0.36 7.97 9.07
CA VAL A 9 0.45 6.82 9.95
C VAL A 9 -0.88 6.64 10.71
N ASN A 10 -1.37 5.41 10.75
CA ASN A 10 -2.64 4.99 11.32
C ASN A 10 -3.87 5.37 10.49
N GLN A 11 -3.67 5.98 9.34
CA GLN A 11 -4.79 6.28 8.44
C GLN A 11 -5.22 5.03 7.69
N GLN A 12 -6.54 4.85 7.55
CA GLN A 12 -7.14 3.75 6.78
C GLN A 12 -7.43 4.17 5.35
N ALA A 13 -7.35 3.21 4.46
CA ALA A 13 -7.72 3.40 3.06
C ALA A 13 -8.08 2.05 2.45
N THR A 14 -8.75 2.09 1.30
CA THR A 14 -8.94 0.89 0.49
C THR A 14 -8.02 0.96 -0.73
N ILE A 15 -7.56 -0.20 -1.18
CA ILE A 15 -6.80 -0.28 -2.41
C ILE A 15 -7.76 -0.06 -3.57
N GLN A 16 -7.49 0.96 -4.39
CA GLN A 16 -8.26 1.22 -5.59
C GLN A 16 -7.75 0.37 -6.75
N ASN A 17 -6.44 0.40 -6.96
CA ASN A 17 -5.82 -0.29 -8.07
C ASN A 17 -4.31 -0.38 -7.84
N ILE A 18 -3.69 -1.38 -8.48
CA ILE A 18 -2.23 -1.51 -8.51
C ILE A 18 -1.82 -1.34 -9.97
N SER A 19 -0.98 -0.34 -10.24
CA SER A 19 -0.56 -0.05 -11.60
C SER A 19 0.23 -1.21 -12.19
N ILE A 20 -0.07 -1.54 -13.44
CA ILE A 20 0.68 -2.55 -14.19
C ILE A 20 2.16 -2.18 -14.32
N SER A 21 2.47 -0.89 -14.21
CA SER A 21 3.86 -0.39 -14.27
C SER A 21 4.71 -0.85 -13.09
N ALA A 22 4.09 -1.34 -12.01
CA ALA A 22 4.81 -1.89 -10.87
C ALA A 22 5.57 -3.17 -11.20
N GLY A 23 5.20 -3.83 -12.29
CA GLY A 23 5.82 -5.08 -12.71
C GLY A 23 5.06 -6.30 -12.23
N LYS A 24 5.06 -7.32 -13.06
CA LYS A 24 4.27 -8.53 -12.83
C LYS A 24 4.70 -9.27 -11.56
N GLU A 25 6.00 -9.34 -11.29
CA GLU A 25 6.52 -10.03 -10.11
C GLU A 25 6.03 -9.36 -8.83
N PHE A 26 6.12 -8.03 -8.77
CA PHE A 26 5.67 -7.29 -7.60
C PHE A 26 4.17 -7.47 -7.38
N ILE A 27 3.39 -7.35 -8.46
CA ILE A 27 1.93 -7.46 -8.38
C ILE A 27 1.53 -8.85 -7.87
N ASN A 28 2.13 -9.90 -8.42
CA ASN A 28 1.83 -11.27 -8.00
C ASN A 28 2.23 -11.48 -6.55
N ASP A 29 3.40 -10.98 -6.15
CA ASP A 29 3.90 -11.13 -4.79
C ASP A 29 2.99 -10.44 -3.78
N ILE A 30 2.58 -9.21 -4.07
CA ILE A 30 1.74 -8.46 -3.14
C ILE A 30 0.33 -9.06 -3.06
N MET A 31 -0.20 -9.58 -4.17
CA MET A 31 -1.48 -10.26 -4.18
C MET A 31 -1.44 -11.57 -3.40
N ASP A 32 -0.32 -12.27 -3.44
CA ASP A 32 -0.12 -13.50 -2.66
C ASP A 32 -0.14 -13.20 -1.15
N HIS A 33 0.15 -11.97 -0.77
CA HIS A 33 0.08 -11.53 0.63
C HIS A 33 -1.29 -10.96 1.01
N GLY A 34 -2.27 -11.07 0.10
CA GLY A 34 -3.64 -10.66 0.40
C GLY A 34 -3.97 -9.20 0.10
N VAL A 35 -3.16 -8.53 -0.72
CA VAL A 35 -3.41 -7.14 -1.10
C VAL A 35 -4.05 -7.10 -2.48
N PHE A 36 -5.31 -6.73 -2.54
CA PHE A 36 -6.10 -6.69 -3.78
C PHE A 36 -6.85 -5.37 -3.88
N PRO A 37 -7.31 -4.99 -5.09
CA PRO A 37 -8.30 -3.92 -5.18
C PRO A 37 -9.50 -4.21 -4.27
N GLY A 38 -9.85 -3.23 -3.46
CA GLY A 38 -10.90 -3.37 -2.45
C GLY A 38 -10.42 -3.73 -1.06
N SER A 39 -9.16 -4.17 -0.91
CA SER A 39 -8.61 -4.49 0.42
C SER A 39 -8.50 -3.25 1.29
N LEU A 40 -8.87 -3.39 2.56
CA LEU A 40 -8.68 -2.35 3.55
C LEU A 40 -7.25 -2.41 4.09
N ILE A 41 -6.58 -1.28 4.11
CA ILE A 41 -5.23 -1.18 4.67
C ILE A 41 -5.14 -0.05 5.68
N VAL A 42 -4.13 -0.14 6.56
CA VAL A 42 -3.79 0.91 7.52
C VAL A 42 -2.29 1.14 7.44
N LEU A 43 -1.89 2.39 7.19
CA LEU A 43 -0.46 2.71 7.16
C LEU A 43 0.11 2.58 8.57
N SER A 44 1.14 1.75 8.72
CA SER A 44 1.80 1.53 9.99
C SER A 44 3.06 2.38 10.15
N GLU A 45 3.86 2.47 9.09
CA GLU A 45 5.11 3.22 9.13
C GLU A 45 5.46 3.77 7.76
N LEU A 46 5.86 5.03 7.72
CA LEU A 46 6.41 5.66 6.52
C LEU A 46 7.66 6.41 6.97
N SER A 47 8.81 5.77 6.79
CA SER A 47 10.08 6.34 7.22
C SER A 47 10.50 7.46 6.28
N GLN A 48 10.98 8.58 6.83
CA GLN A 48 11.54 9.66 6.03
C GLN A 48 13.02 9.44 5.73
N SER A 49 13.68 8.59 6.51
CA SER A 49 15.10 8.34 6.39
C SER A 49 15.43 7.04 5.64
N SER A 50 14.44 6.22 5.34
CA SER A 50 14.64 4.98 4.61
C SER A 50 13.60 4.84 3.49
N ASP A 51 13.80 3.85 2.64
CA ASP A 51 12.94 3.56 1.51
C ASP A 51 11.76 2.63 1.88
N LYS A 52 11.50 2.47 3.18
CA LYS A 52 10.56 1.47 3.67
C LYS A 52 9.18 2.06 3.93
N VAL A 53 8.15 1.33 3.51
CA VAL A 53 6.75 1.62 3.81
C VAL A 53 6.15 0.34 4.38
N ILE A 54 5.54 0.43 5.55
CA ILE A 54 4.91 -0.70 6.21
C ILE A 54 3.43 -0.41 6.40
N PHE A 55 2.60 -1.32 5.97
CA PHE A 55 1.16 -1.19 6.15
C PHE A 55 0.54 -2.53 6.56
N LEU A 56 -0.60 -2.44 7.21
CA LEU A 56 -1.35 -3.60 7.66
C LEU A 56 -2.47 -3.88 6.66
N SER A 57 -2.56 -5.12 6.19
CA SER A 57 -3.66 -5.60 5.34
C SER A 57 -4.26 -6.81 6.01
N GLY A 58 -5.49 -6.65 6.55
CA GLY A 58 -6.05 -7.66 7.42
C GLY A 58 -5.16 -7.86 8.64
N ASP A 59 -4.73 -9.09 8.89
CA ASP A 59 -3.82 -9.41 9.99
C ASP A 59 -2.36 -9.45 9.56
N ASN A 60 -2.06 -9.13 8.30
CA ASN A 60 -0.71 -9.22 7.76
C ASN A 60 -0.02 -7.87 7.72
N LEU A 61 1.18 -7.82 8.27
CA LEU A 61 2.03 -6.64 8.19
C LEU A 61 2.91 -6.78 6.94
N ILE A 62 2.82 -5.79 6.05
CA ILE A 62 3.47 -5.85 4.75
C ILE A 62 4.47 -4.71 4.64
N SER A 63 5.67 -5.04 4.21
CA SER A 63 6.74 -4.06 4.01
C SER A 63 7.10 -4.00 2.53
N ILE A 64 7.06 -2.80 1.97
CA ILE A 64 7.44 -2.55 0.57
C ILE A 64 8.35 -1.33 0.51
N ARG A 65 8.87 -1.05 -0.66
CA ARG A 65 9.69 0.14 -0.91
C ARG A 65 8.82 1.30 -1.35
N LYS A 66 9.28 2.52 -1.08
CA LYS A 66 8.58 3.73 -1.55
C LYS A 66 8.42 3.73 -3.07
N THR A 67 9.45 3.24 -3.79
CA THR A 67 9.41 3.13 -5.23
C THR A 67 8.32 2.19 -5.74
N GLU A 68 7.92 1.23 -4.91
CA GLU A 68 6.82 0.31 -5.19
C GLU A 68 5.48 0.88 -4.74
N ALA A 69 5.47 1.57 -3.61
CA ALA A 69 4.24 2.13 -3.03
C ALA A 69 3.57 3.15 -3.94
N LYS A 70 4.33 3.85 -4.76
CA LYS A 70 3.80 4.86 -5.69
C LYS A 70 2.89 4.25 -6.77
N PHE A 71 2.94 2.94 -6.95
CA PHE A 71 2.10 2.24 -7.92
C PHE A 71 0.82 1.68 -7.31
N ILE A 72 0.64 1.81 -5.98
CA ILE A 72 -0.56 1.34 -5.31
C ILE A 72 -1.47 2.54 -5.06
N TYR A 73 -2.54 2.62 -5.86
CA TYR A 73 -3.51 3.70 -5.76
C TYR A 73 -4.54 3.36 -4.71
N ILE A 74 -4.95 4.34 -3.93
CA ILE A 74 -5.86 4.15 -2.81
C ILE A 74 -7.02 5.13 -2.87
N ASP A 75 -8.10 4.76 -2.19
CA ASP A 75 -9.21 5.63 -1.84
C ASP A 75 -9.18 5.84 -0.34
N GLU A 76 -9.06 7.10 0.08
CA GLU A 76 -9.10 7.42 1.49
C GLU A 76 -10.49 7.17 2.05
N ILE A 77 -10.54 6.64 3.27
CA ILE A 77 -11.78 6.45 3.99
C ILE A 77 -12.01 7.69 4.84
N PRO A 78 -13.11 8.42 4.64
CA PRO A 78 -13.42 9.59 5.47
C PRO A 78 -13.57 9.17 6.93
N GLU A 79 -13.04 9.99 7.81
CA GLU A 79 -13.23 9.80 9.24
C GLU A 79 -14.65 10.15 9.70
#